data_eda5b13ef259c6bb44c76558f95dc28d
#
_entry.id   eda5b13ef259c6bb44c76558f95dc28d
#
_cell.length_a   1.000
_cell.length_b   1.000
_cell.length_c   1.000
_cell.angle_alpha   90.00
_cell.angle_beta   90.00
_cell.angle_gamma   90.00
#
_symmetry.space_group_name_H-M   'P 1'
#
loop_
_entity.id
_entity.type
_entity.pdbx_description
1 polymer ?
#
loop_
_entity_poly.entity_id
_entity_poly.type
_entity_poly.pdbx_seq_one_letter_code
_entity_poly.pdbx_strand_id
1 'polypeptide(L)'
;YQLLGGKCREGAAVYGHAGGNSPEQVVESIREFQDRGFRYIRCQMGGYGGKAEKMVKPKGAPEGAYYSRKEYMMNHLKMFEHVRNEIGFEIELLHDIHERLQPIEAVGFAKDMEQFKLFFLEDALAPEDIEWFNNIRQQCSTPMAMGELFNHPREWTPLIERRLIDF
;
A
#
# COMPACT_ATOMS: atom_id res chain seq x y z
N TYR A 1 -7.41 24.57 -7.12
CA TYR A 1 -6.89 25.13 -5.87
C TYR A 1 -7.75 26.29 -5.32
N GLN A 2 -8.44 27.02 -6.18
CA GLN A 2 -9.29 28.15 -5.76
C GLN A 2 -10.39 27.71 -4.77
N LEU A 3 -11.02 26.56 -5.04
CA LEU A 3 -12.06 25.99 -4.18
C LEU A 3 -11.53 25.40 -2.86
N LEU A 4 -10.20 25.22 -2.76
CA LEU A 4 -9.53 24.63 -1.60
C LEU A 4 -8.78 25.66 -0.75
N GLY A 5 -9.17 26.94 -0.82
CA GLY A 5 -8.59 27.99 0.01
C GLY A 5 -7.44 28.78 -0.64
N GLY A 6 -7.18 28.57 -1.93
CA GLY A 6 -6.19 29.31 -2.70
C GLY A 6 -4.87 28.57 -2.95
N LYS A 7 -3.94 29.22 -3.62
CA LYS A 7 -2.66 28.65 -4.02
C LYS A 7 -1.66 28.72 -2.87
N CYS A 8 -1.24 27.57 -2.37
CA CYS A 8 -0.24 27.46 -1.31
C CYS A 8 1.14 26.98 -1.79
N ARG A 9 1.24 26.53 -3.05
CA ARG A 9 2.48 26.02 -3.66
C ARG A 9 2.43 26.09 -5.18
N GLU A 10 3.58 26.02 -5.85
CA GLU A 10 3.66 26.03 -7.31
C GLU A 10 3.37 24.65 -7.94
N GLY A 11 3.62 23.57 -7.22
CA GLY A 11 3.37 22.21 -7.66
C GLY A 11 3.02 21.30 -6.51
N ALA A 12 2.38 20.17 -6.79
CA ALA A 12 2.15 19.08 -5.84
C ALA A 12 3.16 17.96 -6.07
N ALA A 13 3.68 17.38 -4.98
CA ALA A 13 4.41 16.14 -5.07
C ALA A 13 3.45 15.03 -5.53
N VAL A 14 3.94 14.17 -6.40
CA VAL A 14 3.19 13.03 -6.93
C VAL A 14 4.02 11.76 -6.83
N TYR A 15 3.39 10.62 -6.81
CA TYR A 15 4.07 9.33 -6.87
C TYR A 15 3.76 8.61 -8.19
N GLY A 16 4.71 7.77 -8.61
CA GLY A 16 4.55 6.87 -9.75
C GLY A 16 4.05 5.49 -9.32
N HIS A 17 3.46 4.75 -10.23
CA HIS A 17 2.93 3.40 -9.98
C HIS A 17 3.83 2.36 -10.65
N ALA A 18 4.82 1.84 -9.93
CA ALA A 18 5.65 0.75 -10.39
C ALA A 18 4.94 -0.59 -10.15
N GLY A 19 4.95 -1.44 -11.16
CA GLY A 19 4.32 -2.75 -11.08
C GLY A 19 5.05 -3.79 -11.90
N GLY A 20 4.69 -5.05 -11.68
CA GLY A 20 5.25 -6.19 -12.40
C GLY A 20 4.60 -7.49 -11.93
N ASN A 21 4.95 -8.58 -12.56
CA ASN A 21 4.50 -9.93 -12.16
C ASN A 21 5.54 -10.68 -11.33
N SER A 22 6.74 -10.11 -11.19
CA SER A 22 7.81 -10.61 -10.33
C SER A 22 8.52 -9.45 -9.64
N PRO A 23 9.26 -9.69 -8.55
CA PRO A 23 10.05 -8.66 -7.87
C PRO A 23 11.03 -7.94 -8.79
N GLU A 24 11.66 -8.66 -9.74
CA GLU A 24 12.61 -8.12 -10.71
C GLU A 24 11.93 -7.12 -11.65
N GLN A 25 10.74 -7.44 -12.14
CA GLN A 25 9.95 -6.54 -12.99
C GLN A 25 9.52 -5.28 -12.23
N VAL A 26 9.20 -5.41 -10.95
CA VAL A 26 8.92 -4.23 -10.10
C VAL A 26 10.15 -3.35 -9.96
N VAL A 27 11.33 -3.93 -9.77
CA VAL A 27 12.62 -3.18 -9.75
C VAL A 27 12.87 -2.45 -11.06
N GLU A 28 12.67 -3.11 -12.20
CA GLU A 28 12.80 -2.48 -13.53
C GLU A 28 11.85 -1.28 -13.67
N SER A 29 10.59 -1.47 -13.30
CA SER A 29 9.59 -0.40 -13.33
C SER A 29 9.94 0.76 -12.39
N ILE A 30 10.49 0.49 -11.18
CA ILE A 30 10.99 1.53 -10.27
C ILE A 30 12.10 2.34 -10.95
N ARG A 31 13.08 1.68 -11.58
CA ARG A 31 14.20 2.35 -12.27
C ARG A 31 13.70 3.27 -13.38
N GLU A 32 12.70 2.84 -14.16
CA GLU A 32 12.07 3.69 -15.19
C GLU A 32 11.45 4.97 -14.59
N PHE A 33 10.78 4.87 -13.42
CA PHE A 33 10.26 6.04 -12.73
C PHE A 33 11.37 6.93 -12.16
N GLN A 34 12.44 6.35 -11.62
CA GLN A 34 13.59 7.10 -11.15
C GLN A 34 14.24 7.90 -12.30
N ASP A 35 14.42 7.29 -13.46
CA ASP A 35 14.97 7.95 -14.67
C ASP A 35 14.10 9.13 -15.13
N ARG A 36 12.79 9.07 -14.85
CA ARG A 36 11.84 10.16 -15.09
C ARG A 36 11.80 11.21 -13.97
N GLY A 37 12.61 11.05 -12.92
CA GLY A 37 12.74 11.99 -11.80
C GLY A 37 11.75 11.79 -10.65
N PHE A 38 11.00 10.69 -10.61
CA PHE A 38 10.13 10.39 -9.48
C PHE A 38 10.94 10.00 -8.25
N ARG A 39 10.55 10.53 -7.10
CA ARG A 39 11.12 10.22 -5.79
C ARG A 39 10.22 9.38 -4.91
N TYR A 40 8.93 9.37 -5.22
CA TYR A 40 7.90 8.63 -4.52
C TYR A 40 7.32 7.61 -5.49
N ILE A 41 7.40 6.33 -5.15
CA ILE A 41 6.99 5.26 -6.06
C ILE A 41 6.19 4.21 -5.30
N ARG A 42 4.95 4.02 -5.72
CA ARG A 42 4.09 2.95 -5.24
C ARG A 42 4.49 1.64 -5.91
N CYS A 43 4.78 0.62 -5.10
CA CYS A 43 5.17 -0.70 -5.57
C CYS A 43 4.00 -1.67 -5.43
N GLN A 44 3.66 -2.35 -6.53
CA GLN A 44 2.59 -3.33 -6.56
C GLN A 44 3.01 -4.52 -7.44
N MET A 45 2.77 -5.75 -6.97
CA MET A 45 3.04 -6.95 -7.75
C MET A 45 1.74 -7.67 -8.08
N GLY A 46 1.55 -8.02 -9.36
CA GLY A 46 0.37 -8.75 -9.83
C GLY A 46 -0.92 -7.93 -9.90
N GLY A 47 -0.85 -6.62 -9.78
CA GLY A 47 -2.00 -5.72 -9.76
C GLY A 47 -2.86 -5.86 -8.49
N TYR A 48 -3.95 -5.11 -8.41
CA TYR A 48 -4.83 -5.06 -7.22
C TYR A 48 -5.51 -6.40 -6.88
N GLY A 49 -5.59 -7.32 -7.81
CA GLY A 49 -6.23 -8.62 -7.61
C GLY A 49 -5.27 -9.79 -7.44
N GLY A 50 -3.96 -9.48 -7.42
CA GLY A 50 -2.97 -10.53 -7.27
C GLY A 50 -3.03 -11.55 -8.42
N LYS A 51 -2.91 -11.09 -9.67
CA LYS A 51 -2.41 -11.95 -10.75
C LYS A 51 -0.89 -12.15 -10.60
N ALA A 52 -0.39 -12.07 -9.36
CA ALA A 52 0.88 -12.68 -9.03
C ALA A 52 0.77 -14.14 -9.42
N GLU A 53 1.75 -14.64 -10.08
CA GLU A 53 1.83 -15.96 -10.65
C GLU A 53 0.97 -17.00 -9.91
N LYS A 54 -0.10 -17.44 -10.61
CA LYS A 54 -0.87 -18.64 -10.26
C LYS A 54 -1.23 -18.75 -8.79
N MET A 55 -2.24 -18.00 -8.36
CA MET A 55 -3.02 -18.48 -7.22
C MET A 55 -3.50 -19.89 -7.58
N VAL A 56 -2.90 -20.87 -6.93
CA VAL A 56 -3.20 -22.27 -7.21
C VAL A 56 -4.62 -22.54 -6.76
N LYS A 57 -5.51 -22.75 -7.71
CA LYS A 57 -6.86 -23.22 -7.44
C LYS A 57 -6.78 -24.42 -6.49
N PRO A 58 -7.45 -24.39 -5.33
CA PRO A 58 -7.47 -25.54 -4.43
C PRO A 58 -8.00 -26.78 -5.12
N LYS A 59 -7.41 -27.95 -4.85
CA LYS A 59 -7.85 -29.20 -5.46
C LYS A 59 -9.34 -29.44 -5.17
N GLY A 60 -10.12 -29.68 -6.23
CA GLY A 60 -11.55 -29.91 -6.12
C GLY A 60 -12.43 -28.65 -6.01
N ALA A 61 -11.83 -27.45 -6.02
CA ALA A 61 -12.61 -26.21 -6.04
C ALA A 61 -13.28 -25.98 -7.39
N PRO A 62 -14.46 -25.34 -7.44
CA PRO A 62 -15.13 -24.98 -8.70
C PRO A 62 -14.30 -23.99 -9.52
N GLU A 63 -14.64 -23.82 -10.80
CA GLU A 63 -14.02 -22.78 -11.63
C GLU A 63 -14.31 -21.39 -11.05
N GLY A 64 -13.31 -20.50 -11.12
CA GLY A 64 -13.45 -19.15 -10.61
C GLY A 64 -12.10 -18.48 -10.36
N ALA A 65 -12.14 -17.22 -9.90
CA ALA A 65 -10.99 -16.50 -9.41
C ALA A 65 -10.77 -16.82 -7.91
N TYR A 66 -9.54 -17.08 -7.56
CA TYR A 66 -9.16 -17.35 -6.17
C TYR A 66 -8.22 -16.26 -5.69
N TYR A 67 -8.38 -15.85 -4.45
CA TYR A 67 -7.52 -14.91 -3.77
C TYR A 67 -7.09 -15.47 -2.41
N SER A 68 -5.79 -15.55 -2.19
CA SER A 68 -5.19 -15.96 -0.92
C SER A 68 -4.51 -14.78 -0.25
N ARG A 69 -5.10 -14.25 0.82
CA ARG A 69 -4.51 -13.15 1.59
C ARG A 69 -3.14 -13.50 2.13
N LYS A 70 -2.95 -14.75 2.56
CA LYS A 70 -1.67 -15.24 3.04
C LYS A 70 -0.58 -15.17 1.96
N GLU A 71 -0.89 -15.63 0.75
CA GLU A 71 0.05 -15.55 -0.39
C GLU A 71 0.32 -14.09 -0.78
N TYR A 72 -0.72 -13.26 -0.80
CA TYR A 72 -0.57 -11.82 -1.03
C TYR A 72 0.44 -11.20 -0.06
N MET A 73 0.27 -11.37 1.24
CA MET A 73 1.18 -10.83 2.26
C MET A 73 2.61 -11.35 2.06
N MET A 74 2.77 -12.67 1.93
CA MET A 74 4.08 -13.28 1.77
C MET A 74 4.81 -12.84 0.50
N ASN A 75 4.09 -12.70 -0.60
CA ASN A 75 4.67 -12.27 -1.88
C ASN A 75 5.08 -10.81 -1.84
N HIS A 76 4.31 -9.93 -1.19
CA HIS A 76 4.67 -8.52 -1.07
C HIS A 76 5.84 -8.30 -0.11
N LEU A 77 5.94 -9.05 1.00
CA LEU A 77 7.12 -9.02 1.86
C LEU A 77 8.39 -9.41 1.10
N LYS A 78 8.35 -10.49 0.32
CA LYS A 78 9.48 -10.90 -0.53
C LYS A 78 9.80 -9.87 -1.63
N MET A 79 8.77 -9.28 -2.23
CA MET A 79 8.95 -8.23 -3.22
C MET A 79 9.67 -7.02 -2.60
N PHE A 80 9.24 -6.52 -1.45
CA PHE A 80 9.87 -5.38 -0.80
C PHE A 80 11.29 -5.68 -0.30
N GLU A 81 11.54 -6.90 0.19
CA GLU A 81 12.89 -7.35 0.54
C GLU A 81 13.81 -7.28 -0.69
N HIS A 82 13.37 -7.83 -1.83
CA HIS A 82 14.11 -7.78 -3.08
C HIS A 82 14.31 -6.33 -3.57
N VAL A 83 13.24 -5.53 -3.58
CA VAL A 83 13.29 -4.13 -4.02
C VAL A 83 14.26 -3.33 -3.15
N ARG A 84 14.23 -3.45 -1.83
CA ARG A 84 15.16 -2.73 -0.95
C ARG A 84 16.61 -3.19 -1.09
N ASN A 85 16.85 -4.46 -1.39
CA ASN A 85 18.19 -4.97 -1.68
C ASN A 85 18.74 -4.39 -2.99
N GLU A 86 17.92 -4.19 -4.02
CA GLU A 86 18.31 -3.71 -5.34
C GLU A 86 18.35 -2.18 -5.48
N ILE A 87 17.42 -1.49 -4.84
CA ILE A 87 17.20 -0.04 -4.97
C ILE A 87 17.77 0.74 -3.76
N GLY A 88 17.85 0.10 -2.59
CA GLY A 88 18.24 0.78 -1.35
C GLY A 88 17.11 1.60 -0.74
N PHE A 89 17.48 2.59 0.09
CA PHE A 89 16.55 3.39 0.89
C PHE A 89 16.52 4.88 0.52
N GLU A 90 17.22 5.27 -0.54
CA GLU A 90 17.30 6.68 -1.00
C GLU A 90 16.02 7.17 -1.69
N ILE A 91 15.12 6.24 -2.03
CA ILE A 91 13.84 6.55 -2.66
C ILE A 91 12.68 6.18 -1.74
N GLU A 92 11.64 6.99 -1.76
CA GLU A 92 10.43 6.77 -0.98
C GLU A 92 9.53 5.76 -1.68
N LEU A 93 9.29 4.63 -1.03
CA LEU A 93 8.41 3.60 -1.54
C LEU A 93 7.07 3.61 -0.79
N LEU A 94 6.02 3.31 -1.52
CA LEU A 94 4.65 3.24 -1.03
C LEU A 94 4.05 1.89 -1.41
N HIS A 95 3.03 1.47 -0.68
CA HIS A 95 2.25 0.29 -1.03
C HIS A 95 0.78 0.53 -0.72
N ASP A 96 -0.05 0.12 -1.64
CA ASP A 96 -1.50 0.19 -1.53
C ASP A 96 -2.05 -1.23 -1.32
N ILE A 97 -2.60 -1.47 -0.13
CA ILE A 97 -3.20 -2.75 0.23
C ILE A 97 -4.56 -2.91 -0.44
N HIS A 98 -5.25 -1.79 -0.68
CA HIS A 98 -6.55 -1.74 -1.36
C HIS A 98 -7.60 -2.63 -0.67
N GLU A 99 -7.63 -2.57 0.68
CA GLU A 99 -8.58 -3.27 1.57
C GLU A 99 -8.62 -4.80 1.41
N ARG A 100 -7.54 -5.39 0.88
CA ARG A 100 -7.47 -6.83 0.55
C ARG A 100 -7.36 -7.76 1.74
N LEU A 101 -7.07 -7.21 2.92
CA LEU A 101 -6.80 -7.98 4.12
C LEU A 101 -7.96 -7.90 5.11
N GLN A 102 -8.09 -8.93 5.96
CA GLN A 102 -8.92 -8.80 7.15
C GLN A 102 -8.25 -7.86 8.15
N PRO A 103 -9.01 -7.17 9.02
CA PRO A 103 -8.43 -6.18 9.94
C PRO A 103 -7.24 -6.70 10.75
N ILE A 104 -7.33 -7.88 11.31
CA ILE A 104 -6.23 -8.47 12.08
C ILE A 104 -5.01 -8.81 11.22
N GLU A 105 -5.22 -9.20 9.97
CA GLU A 105 -4.15 -9.46 9.01
C GLU A 105 -3.46 -8.14 8.60
N ALA A 106 -4.24 -7.07 8.41
CA ALA A 106 -3.70 -5.74 8.11
C ALA A 106 -2.80 -5.20 9.23
N VAL A 107 -3.18 -5.42 10.50
CA VAL A 107 -2.34 -5.07 11.66
C VAL A 107 -1.00 -5.80 11.61
N GLY A 108 -1.02 -7.11 11.40
CA GLY A 108 0.20 -7.92 11.29
C GLY A 108 1.07 -7.51 10.11
N PHE A 109 0.46 -7.33 8.94
CA PHE A 109 1.15 -6.95 7.73
C PHE A 109 1.78 -5.56 7.83
N ALA A 110 1.08 -4.57 8.38
CA ALA A 110 1.63 -3.22 8.61
C ALA A 110 2.89 -3.27 9.50
N LYS A 111 2.89 -4.13 10.52
CA LYS A 111 4.05 -4.36 11.38
C LYS A 111 5.20 -5.03 10.63
N ASP A 112 4.93 -6.03 9.84
CA ASP A 112 5.94 -6.73 9.05
C ASP A 112 6.57 -5.81 7.99
N MET A 113 5.79 -4.87 7.44
CA MET A 113 6.25 -3.87 6.46
C MET A 113 7.14 -2.77 7.07
N GLU A 114 7.14 -2.57 8.38
CA GLU A 114 7.90 -1.51 9.07
C GLU A 114 9.41 -1.57 8.75
N GLN A 115 9.97 -2.77 8.58
CA GLN A 115 11.36 -2.98 8.23
C GLN A 115 11.77 -2.35 6.88
N PHE A 116 10.82 -2.19 5.96
CA PHE A 116 11.08 -1.63 4.64
C PHE A 116 11.01 -0.10 4.60
N LYS A 117 10.68 0.57 5.71
CA LYS A 117 10.65 2.04 5.84
C LYS A 117 9.87 2.68 4.70
N LEU A 118 8.60 2.31 4.57
CA LEU A 118 7.74 2.89 3.55
C LEU A 118 7.37 4.33 3.90
N PHE A 119 7.16 5.14 2.87
CA PHE A 119 6.60 6.49 3.02
C PHE A 119 5.18 6.41 3.60
N PHE A 120 4.36 5.50 3.09
CA PHE A 120 3.12 5.06 3.73
C PHE A 120 2.62 3.70 3.20
N LEU A 121 1.70 3.11 3.97
CA LEU A 121 0.77 2.08 3.52
C LEU A 121 -0.58 2.75 3.26
N GLU A 122 -1.14 2.53 2.07
CA GLU A 122 -2.42 3.08 1.62
C GLU A 122 -3.52 2.02 1.76
N ASP A 123 -4.71 2.48 2.14
CA ASP A 123 -5.95 1.70 2.25
C ASP A 123 -5.78 0.31 2.90
N ALA A 124 -5.13 0.32 4.08
CA ALA A 124 -4.90 -0.91 4.84
C ALA A 124 -6.21 -1.60 5.27
N LEU A 125 -7.27 -0.80 5.47
CA LEU A 125 -8.58 -1.22 5.98
C LEU A 125 -9.70 -0.57 5.19
N ALA A 126 -10.86 -1.22 5.14
CA ALA A 126 -12.07 -0.63 4.59
C ALA A 126 -12.62 0.50 5.50
N PRO A 127 -13.41 1.46 4.95
CA PRO A 127 -14.05 2.52 5.74
C PRO A 127 -14.90 2.01 6.91
N GLU A 128 -15.43 0.80 6.81
CA GLU A 128 -16.22 0.15 7.86
C GLU A 128 -15.37 -0.31 9.05
N ASP A 129 -14.06 -0.48 8.84
CA ASP A 129 -13.11 -1.05 9.81
C ASP A 129 -12.17 -0.01 10.43
N ILE A 130 -12.47 1.29 10.31
CA ILE A 130 -11.59 2.40 10.73
C ILE A 130 -11.13 2.31 12.19
N GLU A 131 -11.92 1.70 13.07
CA GLU A 131 -11.54 1.53 14.48
C GLU A 131 -10.29 0.66 14.65
N TRP A 132 -10.00 -0.23 13.71
CA TRP A 132 -8.81 -1.07 13.72
C TRP A 132 -7.50 -0.30 13.47
N PHE A 133 -7.55 0.94 12.98
CA PHE A 133 -6.36 1.80 12.91
C PHE A 133 -5.72 2.05 14.27
N ASN A 134 -6.50 2.01 15.36
CA ASN A 134 -5.94 2.03 16.72
C ASN A 134 -4.99 0.86 16.96
N ASN A 135 -5.38 -0.34 16.51
CA ASN A 135 -4.57 -1.54 16.67
C ASN A 135 -3.30 -1.46 15.83
N ILE A 136 -3.38 -0.93 14.60
CA ILE A 136 -2.21 -0.69 13.76
C ILE A 136 -1.24 0.26 14.48
N ARG A 137 -1.73 1.42 14.97
CA ARG A 137 -0.92 2.42 15.67
C ARG A 137 -0.25 1.90 16.94
N GLN A 138 -0.88 0.98 17.64
CA GLN A 138 -0.30 0.34 18.82
C GLN A 138 0.81 -0.66 18.50
N GLN A 139 0.86 -1.18 17.27
CA GLN A 139 1.76 -2.27 16.88
C GLN A 139 2.93 -1.82 15.99
N CYS A 140 2.79 -0.74 15.25
CA CYS A 140 3.84 -0.26 14.35
C CYS A 140 3.82 1.26 14.14
N SER A 141 4.93 1.78 13.66
CA SER A 141 5.14 3.18 13.30
C SER A 141 5.04 3.45 11.79
N THR A 142 4.66 2.45 10.99
CA THR A 142 4.49 2.63 9.55
C THR A 142 3.44 3.70 9.28
N PRO A 143 3.75 4.77 8.52
CA PRO A 143 2.77 5.78 8.17
C PRO A 143 1.61 5.20 7.38
N MET A 144 0.41 5.71 7.63
CA MET A 144 -0.84 5.27 7.01
C MET A 144 -1.45 6.36 6.15
N ALA A 145 -1.92 5.99 4.97
CA ALA A 145 -2.73 6.83 4.10
C ALA A 145 -4.09 6.17 3.87
N MET A 146 -5.15 6.97 3.82
CA MET A 146 -6.49 6.50 3.52
C MET A 146 -7.38 7.63 3.06
N GLY A 147 -8.30 7.37 2.15
CA GLY A 147 -9.31 8.37 1.85
C GLY A 147 -10.01 8.24 0.51
N GLU A 148 -9.54 7.47 -0.44
CA GLU A 148 -10.15 7.40 -1.77
C GLU A 148 -11.59 6.84 -1.75
N LEU A 149 -11.92 6.01 -0.75
CA LEU A 149 -13.26 5.44 -0.58
C LEU A 149 -14.15 6.22 0.38
N PHE A 150 -13.67 7.27 1.02
CA PHE A 150 -14.47 8.07 1.93
C PHE A 150 -15.51 8.91 1.17
N ASN A 151 -16.74 8.86 1.63
CA ASN A 151 -17.87 9.58 1.05
C ASN A 151 -18.50 10.59 2.03
N HIS A 152 -18.17 10.50 3.32
CA HIS A 152 -18.80 11.32 4.34
C HIS A 152 -17.81 11.73 5.44
N PRO A 153 -17.85 12.97 5.96
CA PRO A 153 -16.96 13.44 7.03
C PRO A 153 -16.87 12.56 8.27
N ARG A 154 -17.92 11.83 8.59
CA ARG A 154 -17.92 10.88 9.72
C ARG A 154 -16.93 9.74 9.58
N GLU A 155 -16.48 9.44 8.35
CA GLU A 155 -15.52 8.36 8.07
C GLU A 155 -14.09 8.82 8.37
N TRP A 156 -13.71 10.04 7.96
CA TRP A 156 -12.33 10.51 8.14
C TRP A 156 -12.09 11.39 9.36
N THR A 157 -13.13 12.12 9.85
CA THR A 157 -12.95 13.04 10.98
C THR A 157 -12.37 12.31 12.21
N PRO A 158 -12.87 11.14 12.63
CA PRO A 158 -12.30 10.43 13.77
C PRO A 158 -10.85 9.99 13.55
N LEU A 159 -10.48 9.64 12.32
CA LEU A 159 -9.10 9.23 11.99
C LEU A 159 -8.14 10.42 12.13
N ILE A 160 -8.54 11.60 11.65
CA ILE A 160 -7.74 12.83 11.75
C ILE A 160 -7.64 13.31 13.20
N GLU A 161 -8.75 13.42 13.90
CA GLU A 161 -8.80 13.88 15.30
C GLU A 161 -7.96 13.00 16.24
N ARG A 162 -7.98 11.71 16.00
CA ARG A 162 -7.24 10.71 16.79
C ARG A 162 -5.83 10.44 16.26
N ARG A 163 -5.42 11.10 15.18
CA ARG A 163 -4.11 10.92 14.51
C ARG A 163 -3.84 9.46 14.15
N LEU A 164 -4.82 8.82 13.57
CA LEU A 164 -4.74 7.41 13.18
C LEU A 164 -4.21 7.22 11.75
N ILE A 165 -4.29 8.25 10.94
CA ILE A 165 -3.69 8.33 9.60
C ILE A 165 -2.74 9.53 9.51
N ASP A 166 -1.82 9.51 8.56
CA ASP A 166 -0.79 10.54 8.34
C ASP A 166 -1.01 11.29 7.03
N PHE A 167 -1.67 10.65 6.06
CA PHE A 167 -1.93 11.16 4.73
C PHE A 167 -3.36 10.88 4.31
#